data_6658a2d7f536aae949aec43d5e3e36a3
#
_entry.id   6658a2d7f536aae949aec43d5e3e36a3
#
_cell.length_a   1.000
_cell.length_b   1.000
_cell.length_c   1.000
_cell.angle_alpha   90.00
_cell.angle_beta   90.00
_cell.angle_gamma   90.00
#
_symmetry.space_group_name_H-M   'P 1'
#
loop_
_entity.id
_entity.type
_entity.pdbx_description
1 polymer ?
#
loop_
_entity_poly.entity_id
_entity_poly.type
_entity_poly.pdbx_seq_one_letter_code
_entity_poly.pdbx_strand_id
1 'polypeptide(L)'
;NEGLDPEIKNIVMIQCVGIRNEERPYCSRICCQTAIKNAMLVKDHNPDTNVFILYRDIQMYGVENEKMFRDSKAKGVRYIHYDPKIPPQVTSHNVKVYHSLFGRDMELPADLVVLSTPLVAHEDVGETSQLLRVPVDENGFFLEGHVKLKPLDFATDGIFLCGSARFPANIRETIAQGLGAAARASIPLSKGSVVVEPIISVLADEDACRGCGLCVALCPYGALEIEETQKGRKVHVIDVACKGCGVCAATCYQHALSINSFTDEQIDAQIEAFLD
;
A
#
# COMPACT_ATOMS: atom_id res chain seq x y z
N ASN A 1 -16.86 29.34 10.56
CA ASN A 1 -15.52 29.23 11.17
C ASN A 1 -15.68 29.20 12.68
N GLU A 2 -16.06 28.05 13.20
CA GLU A 2 -15.95 27.80 14.64
C GLU A 2 -14.45 27.58 14.91
N GLY A 3 -13.79 28.57 15.51
CA GLY A 3 -12.41 28.49 15.92
C GLY A 3 -12.22 27.52 17.09
N LEU A 4 -10.96 27.27 17.45
CA LEU A 4 -10.63 26.55 18.67
C LEU A 4 -11.23 27.27 19.88
N ASP A 5 -11.84 26.49 20.81
CA ASP A 5 -12.38 27.05 22.06
C ASP A 5 -11.29 27.87 22.77
N PRO A 6 -11.57 29.15 23.10
CA PRO A 6 -10.61 30.03 23.78
C PRO A 6 -10.13 29.51 25.16
N GLU A 7 -10.87 28.60 25.77
CA GLU A 7 -10.52 28.00 27.05
C GLU A 7 -9.39 26.95 26.92
N ILE A 8 -9.15 26.41 25.71
CA ILE A 8 -8.09 25.43 25.45
C ILE A 8 -6.73 26.13 25.41
N LYS A 9 -5.92 25.88 26.43
CA LYS A 9 -4.56 26.46 26.58
C LYS A 9 -3.45 25.46 26.33
N ASN A 10 -3.72 24.17 26.45
CA ASN A 10 -2.72 23.12 26.34
C ASN A 10 -3.20 22.00 25.42
N ILE A 11 -2.50 21.80 24.31
CA ILE A 11 -2.81 20.76 23.33
C ILE A 11 -1.64 19.79 23.27
N VAL A 12 -1.91 18.50 23.41
CA VAL A 12 -0.92 17.43 23.23
C VAL A 12 -1.33 16.56 22.05
N MET A 13 -0.47 16.53 21.01
CA MET A 13 -0.66 15.71 19.82
C MET A 13 0.24 14.48 19.90
N ILE A 14 -0.35 13.29 19.88
CA ILE A 14 0.40 12.02 19.98
C ILE A 14 0.48 11.38 18.59
N GLN A 15 1.70 11.21 18.07
CA GLN A 15 1.95 10.63 16.75
C GLN A 15 2.05 9.11 16.82
N CYS A 16 1.83 8.45 15.68
CA CYS A 16 1.96 7.00 15.50
C CYS A 16 1.04 6.15 16.39
N VAL A 17 -0.16 6.64 16.69
CA VAL A 17 -1.15 5.88 17.48
C VAL A 17 -1.73 4.75 16.62
N GLY A 18 -1.57 3.50 17.05
CA GLY A 18 -2.09 2.32 16.36
C GLY A 18 -1.37 1.93 15.06
N ILE A 19 -0.14 2.43 14.85
CA ILE A 19 0.67 2.16 13.66
C ILE A 19 2.15 2.01 14.02
N ARG A 20 2.96 1.44 13.12
CA ARG A 20 4.38 1.10 13.34
C ARG A 20 4.55 0.14 14.53
N ASN A 21 3.70 -0.86 14.57
CA ASN A 21 3.66 -1.96 15.50
C ASN A 21 3.61 -3.29 14.74
N GLU A 22 3.43 -4.41 15.44
CA GLU A 22 3.38 -5.75 14.81
C GLU A 22 2.18 -5.92 13.86
N GLU A 23 1.03 -5.32 14.19
CA GLU A 23 -0.18 -5.39 13.35
C GLU A 23 -0.09 -4.50 12.10
N ARG A 24 0.49 -3.30 12.25
CA ARG A 24 0.64 -2.31 11.18
C ARG A 24 2.08 -1.78 11.15
N PRO A 25 3.01 -2.52 10.53
CA PRO A 25 4.44 -2.19 10.57
C PRO A 25 4.83 -0.94 9.76
N TYR A 26 3.97 -0.49 8.87
CA TYR A 26 4.20 0.65 7.99
C TYR A 26 3.96 2.02 8.67
N CYS A 27 4.32 3.11 7.98
CA CYS A 27 4.08 4.50 8.38
C CYS A 27 3.02 5.14 7.46
N SER A 28 2.09 5.90 8.03
CA SER A 28 1.10 6.67 7.25
C SER A 28 1.70 7.82 6.45
N ARG A 29 2.96 8.24 6.72
CA ARG A 29 3.74 9.24 5.98
C ARG A 29 3.17 10.67 5.98
N ILE A 30 1.89 10.86 6.27
CA ILE A 30 1.18 12.14 6.20
C ILE A 30 0.89 12.77 7.58
N CYS A 31 0.80 11.95 8.65
CA CYS A 31 0.31 12.43 9.94
C CYS A 31 1.25 13.45 10.61
N CYS A 32 2.57 13.35 10.44
CA CYS A 32 3.49 14.35 10.95
C CYS A 32 3.27 15.72 10.28
N GLN A 33 3.10 15.76 8.97
CA GLN A 33 2.82 16.99 8.22
C GLN A 33 1.48 17.60 8.66
N THR A 34 0.45 16.77 8.82
CA THR A 34 -0.88 17.20 9.27
C THR A 34 -0.85 17.76 10.68
N ALA A 35 -0.18 17.08 11.62
CA ALA A 35 -0.04 17.55 13.00
C ALA A 35 0.70 18.88 13.07
N ILE A 36 1.82 19.03 12.37
CA ILE A 36 2.60 20.27 12.34
C ILE A 36 1.79 21.41 11.72
N LYS A 37 1.12 21.17 10.59
CA LYS A 37 0.23 22.16 9.99
C LYS A 37 -0.86 22.62 10.98
N ASN A 38 -1.53 21.66 11.65
CA ASN A 38 -2.57 21.98 12.62
C ASN A 38 -2.02 22.72 13.83
N ALA A 39 -0.84 22.33 14.35
CA ALA A 39 -0.15 23.02 15.42
C ALA A 39 0.17 24.48 15.06
N MET A 40 0.63 24.73 13.83
CA MET A 40 0.87 26.07 13.33
C MET A 40 -0.42 26.90 13.24
N LEU A 41 -1.50 26.31 12.73
CA LEU A 41 -2.80 26.99 12.69
C LEU A 41 -3.30 27.37 14.08
N VAL A 42 -3.14 26.49 15.07
CA VAL A 42 -3.46 26.79 16.47
C VAL A 42 -2.64 27.99 16.94
N LYS A 43 -1.33 27.99 16.71
CA LYS A 43 -0.44 29.10 17.10
C LYS A 43 -0.72 30.41 16.38
N ASP A 44 -1.25 30.35 15.13
CA ASP A 44 -1.65 31.53 14.39
C ASP A 44 -2.95 32.14 14.91
N HIS A 45 -3.89 31.32 15.39
CA HIS A 45 -5.14 31.77 15.98
C HIS A 45 -4.98 32.21 17.44
N ASN A 46 -4.21 31.48 18.23
CA ASN A 46 -3.95 31.75 19.63
C ASN A 46 -2.46 31.47 19.96
N PRO A 47 -1.62 32.51 19.89
CA PRO A 47 -0.17 32.38 20.16
C PRO A 47 0.15 31.87 21.57
N ASP A 48 -0.73 32.09 22.53
CA ASP A 48 -0.52 31.72 23.96
C ASP A 48 -0.80 30.25 24.23
N THR A 49 -1.50 29.54 23.32
CA THR A 49 -1.76 28.11 23.47
C THR A 49 -0.46 27.30 23.40
N ASN A 50 -0.19 26.49 24.42
CA ASN A 50 0.92 25.54 24.40
C ASN A 50 0.55 24.34 23.50
N VAL A 51 1.42 24.02 22.53
CA VAL A 51 1.24 22.87 21.67
C VAL A 51 2.45 21.96 21.77
N PHE A 52 2.21 20.72 22.19
CA PHE A 52 3.21 19.66 22.29
C PHE A 52 2.94 18.58 21.26
N ILE A 53 3.95 18.17 20.51
CA ILE A 53 3.90 17.03 19.59
C ILE A 53 4.78 15.93 20.15
N LEU A 54 4.17 14.83 20.60
CA LEU A 54 4.86 13.64 21.05
C LEU A 54 5.10 12.72 19.84
N TYR A 55 6.35 12.38 19.58
CA TYR A 55 6.73 11.68 18.35
C TYR A 55 7.75 10.57 18.60
N ARG A 56 7.78 9.59 17.68
CA ARG A 56 8.84 8.57 17.59
C ARG A 56 9.92 8.98 16.59
N ASP A 57 9.51 9.40 15.40
CA ASP A 57 10.31 10.04 14.35
C ASP A 57 9.44 11.07 13.64
N ILE A 58 10.04 12.14 13.13
CA ILE A 58 9.35 13.18 12.37
C ILE A 58 9.60 12.98 10.88
N GLN A 59 8.53 12.67 10.14
CA GLN A 59 8.57 12.48 8.68
C GLN A 59 8.18 13.77 7.97
N MET A 60 9.17 14.65 7.77
CA MET A 60 9.02 15.96 7.12
C MET A 60 9.98 16.09 5.94
N TYR A 61 9.89 15.12 5.01
CA TYR A 61 10.74 15.09 3.83
C TYR A 61 10.35 16.14 2.78
N GLY A 62 11.35 16.67 2.10
CA GLY A 62 11.23 17.75 1.11
C GLY A 62 11.42 19.13 1.71
N VAL A 63 11.95 20.05 0.90
CA VAL A 63 12.40 21.40 1.32
C VAL A 63 11.29 22.20 2.01
N GLU A 64 10.07 22.17 1.49
CA GLU A 64 8.94 22.91 2.03
C GLU A 64 8.48 22.37 3.37
N ASN A 65 8.44 21.04 3.51
CA ASN A 65 8.05 20.38 4.76
C ASN A 65 9.11 20.59 5.84
N GLU A 66 10.39 20.51 5.48
CA GLU A 66 11.49 20.84 6.39
C GLU A 66 11.42 22.30 6.86
N LYS A 67 11.09 23.23 5.95
CA LYS A 67 10.86 24.63 6.31
C LYS A 67 9.69 24.75 7.28
N MET A 68 8.55 24.11 6.98
CA MET A 68 7.36 24.13 7.85
C MET A 68 7.69 23.60 9.26
N PHE A 69 8.50 22.55 9.37
CA PHE A 69 8.97 22.03 10.65
C PHE A 69 9.81 23.03 11.44
N ARG A 70 10.74 23.73 10.79
CA ARG A 70 11.54 24.78 11.42
C ARG A 70 10.70 25.98 11.86
N ASP A 71 9.80 26.43 10.97
CA ASP A 71 8.90 27.54 11.25
C ASP A 71 7.96 27.24 12.42
N SER A 72 7.48 25.99 12.54
CA SER A 72 6.65 25.57 13.68
C SER A 72 7.39 25.66 15.02
N LYS A 73 8.68 25.30 15.05
CA LYS A 73 9.54 25.48 16.25
C LYS A 73 9.72 26.96 16.60
N ALA A 74 9.92 27.78 15.57
CA ALA A 74 10.04 29.26 15.79
C ALA A 74 8.73 29.85 16.33
N LYS A 75 7.56 29.28 15.98
CA LYS A 75 6.27 29.66 16.57
C LYS A 75 6.01 29.09 17.97
N GLY A 76 6.95 28.33 18.54
CA GLY A 76 6.85 27.79 19.89
C GLY A 76 6.14 26.43 19.99
N VAL A 77 5.97 25.69 18.90
CA VAL A 77 5.54 24.28 18.96
C VAL A 77 6.66 23.45 19.57
N ARG A 78 6.33 22.68 20.60
CA ARG A 78 7.29 21.87 21.35
C ARG A 78 7.23 20.41 20.93
N TYR A 79 8.40 19.78 20.72
CA TYR A 79 8.55 18.42 20.25
C TYR A 79 9.18 17.56 21.32
N ILE A 80 8.53 16.46 21.71
CA ILE A 80 9.01 15.53 22.72
C ILE A 80 9.07 14.14 22.12
N HIS A 81 10.27 13.58 22.04
CA HIS A 81 10.48 12.21 21.61
C HIS A 81 10.05 11.24 22.71
N TYR A 82 9.29 10.19 22.35
CA TYR A 82 8.94 9.11 23.24
C TYR A 82 9.42 7.75 22.72
N ASP A 83 9.76 6.86 23.63
CA ASP A 83 10.09 5.46 23.31
C ASP A 83 8.78 4.67 23.07
N PRO A 84 8.63 3.97 21.92
CA PRO A 84 7.46 3.12 21.66
C PRO A 84 7.26 2.01 22.70
N LYS A 85 8.31 1.60 23.42
CA LYS A 85 8.22 0.64 24.52
C LYS A 85 7.58 1.22 25.79
N ILE A 86 7.61 2.55 25.92
CA ILE A 86 7.05 3.31 27.04
C ILE A 86 6.10 4.37 26.45
N PRO A 87 4.92 3.96 25.94
CA PRO A 87 4.02 4.88 25.26
C PRO A 87 3.46 5.94 26.21
N PRO A 88 3.12 7.14 25.70
CA PRO A 88 2.47 8.17 26.48
C PRO A 88 1.18 7.67 27.11
N GLN A 89 0.94 8.03 28.36
CA GLN A 89 -0.27 7.69 29.11
C GLN A 89 -1.14 8.93 29.24
N VAL A 90 -2.39 8.82 28.78
CA VAL A 90 -3.37 9.90 28.84
C VAL A 90 -4.24 9.73 30.08
N THR A 91 -4.35 10.79 30.87
CA THR A 91 -5.28 10.92 32.00
C THR A 91 -6.33 12.00 31.72
N SER A 92 -7.23 12.28 32.66
CA SER A 92 -8.30 13.26 32.46
C SER A 92 -7.81 14.68 32.15
N HIS A 93 -6.62 15.06 32.64
CA HIS A 93 -6.12 16.45 32.52
C HIS A 93 -4.65 16.56 32.14
N ASN A 94 -3.95 15.42 32.05
CA ASN A 94 -2.51 15.39 31.78
C ASN A 94 -2.15 14.26 30.82
N VAL A 95 -1.04 14.42 30.11
CA VAL A 95 -0.36 13.35 29.39
C VAL A 95 1.00 13.13 30.03
N LYS A 96 1.21 11.91 30.54
CA LYS A 96 2.49 11.48 31.09
C LYS A 96 3.33 10.84 30.00
N VAL A 97 4.56 11.31 29.82
CA VAL A 97 5.51 10.81 28.82
C VAL A 97 6.90 10.63 29.43
N TYR A 98 7.54 9.49 29.16
CA TYR A 98 8.93 9.27 29.56
C TYR A 98 9.86 10.00 28.57
N HIS A 99 10.65 10.95 29.11
CA HIS A 99 11.61 11.70 28.31
C HIS A 99 12.99 11.05 28.41
N SER A 100 13.43 10.40 27.33
CA SER A 100 14.66 9.60 27.32
C SER A 100 15.94 10.39 27.62
N LEU A 101 16.03 11.64 27.16
CA LEU A 101 17.20 12.51 27.43
C LEU A 101 17.31 12.96 28.90
N PHE A 102 16.18 13.13 29.57
CA PHE A 102 16.15 13.51 30.99
C PHE A 102 16.08 12.30 31.93
N GLY A 103 15.85 11.08 31.38
CA GLY A 103 15.75 9.84 32.16
C GLY A 103 14.61 9.84 33.18
N ARG A 104 13.53 10.59 32.93
CA ARG A 104 12.40 10.74 33.85
C ARG A 104 11.09 10.97 33.16
N ASP A 105 10.01 10.70 33.84
CA ASP A 105 8.67 11.04 33.43
C ASP A 105 8.44 12.56 33.47
N MET A 106 7.73 13.05 32.47
CA MET A 106 7.20 14.42 32.40
C MET A 106 5.68 14.35 32.36
N GLU A 107 5.03 15.24 33.09
CA GLU A 107 3.58 15.43 33.00
C GLU A 107 3.29 16.74 32.26
N LEU A 108 2.53 16.62 31.20
CA LEU A 108 2.11 17.73 30.35
C LEU A 108 0.64 18.01 30.61
N PRO A 109 0.27 19.23 31.01
CA PRO A 109 -1.15 19.60 31.09
C PRO A 109 -1.77 19.48 29.70
N ALA A 110 -2.99 18.94 29.60
CA ALA A 110 -3.68 18.73 28.36
C ALA A 110 -5.18 19.01 28.52
N ASP A 111 -5.61 20.12 27.94
CA ASP A 111 -7.03 20.45 27.81
C ASP A 111 -7.62 19.71 26.58
N LEU A 112 -6.76 19.46 25.57
CA LEU A 112 -7.11 18.68 24.38
C LEU A 112 -5.98 17.71 24.02
N VAL A 113 -6.33 16.45 23.81
CA VAL A 113 -5.41 15.43 23.27
C VAL A 113 -5.83 15.07 21.86
N VAL A 114 -4.89 15.17 20.91
CA VAL A 114 -5.10 14.84 19.50
C VAL A 114 -4.32 13.58 19.16
N LEU A 115 -5.01 12.56 18.70
CA LEU A 115 -4.40 11.29 18.31
C LEU A 115 -4.18 11.25 16.79
N SER A 116 -2.93 11.07 16.36
CA SER A 116 -2.61 10.83 14.95
C SER A 116 -2.77 9.34 14.63
N THR A 117 -3.99 8.98 14.24
CA THR A 117 -4.36 7.62 13.85
C THR A 117 -3.82 7.24 12.46
N PRO A 118 -3.71 5.95 12.13
CA PRO A 118 -3.17 5.49 10.86
C PRO A 118 -4.09 5.81 9.68
N LEU A 119 -3.48 5.97 8.50
CA LEU A 119 -4.15 5.78 7.23
C LEU A 119 -4.10 4.27 6.94
N VAL A 120 -5.26 3.66 6.86
CA VAL A 120 -5.41 2.23 6.60
C VAL A 120 -6.05 2.00 5.23
N ALA A 121 -5.86 0.81 4.67
CA ALA A 121 -6.58 0.40 3.47
C ALA A 121 -8.10 0.42 3.74
N HIS A 122 -8.89 0.72 2.70
CA HIS A 122 -10.34 0.73 2.81
C HIS A 122 -10.88 -0.70 3.03
N GLU A 123 -11.96 -0.82 3.76
CA GLU A 123 -12.52 -2.14 4.13
C GLU A 123 -13.06 -2.94 2.93
N ASP A 124 -13.44 -2.27 1.84
CA ASP A 124 -13.92 -2.90 0.60
C ASP A 124 -12.79 -3.35 -0.36
N VAL A 125 -11.52 -3.13 -0.02
CA VAL A 125 -10.39 -3.52 -0.87
C VAL A 125 -10.41 -5.02 -1.18
N GLY A 126 -10.79 -5.86 -0.22
CA GLY A 126 -10.89 -7.31 -0.42
C GLY A 126 -11.90 -7.68 -1.50
N GLU A 127 -13.10 -7.10 -1.47
CA GLU A 127 -14.15 -7.31 -2.47
C GLU A 127 -13.72 -6.75 -3.85
N THR A 128 -13.20 -5.54 -3.87
CA THR A 128 -12.70 -4.90 -5.10
C THR A 128 -11.56 -5.69 -5.73
N SER A 129 -10.64 -6.22 -4.92
CA SER A 129 -9.53 -7.07 -5.36
C SER A 129 -10.04 -8.34 -6.06
N GLN A 130 -11.04 -9.00 -5.49
CA GLN A 130 -11.65 -10.19 -6.08
C GLN A 130 -12.40 -9.86 -7.38
N LEU A 131 -13.17 -8.78 -7.40
CA LEU A 131 -13.94 -8.33 -8.57
C LEU A 131 -13.02 -7.99 -9.74
N LEU A 132 -11.94 -7.25 -9.49
CA LEU A 132 -11.00 -6.80 -10.51
C LEU A 132 -9.87 -7.82 -10.76
N ARG A 133 -9.78 -8.87 -9.93
CA ARG A 133 -8.71 -9.89 -9.99
C ARG A 133 -7.31 -9.26 -9.90
N VAL A 134 -7.15 -8.36 -8.94
CA VAL A 134 -5.90 -7.64 -8.69
C VAL A 134 -5.37 -7.97 -7.28
N PRO A 135 -4.04 -8.09 -7.11
CA PRO A 135 -3.46 -8.45 -5.82
C PRO A 135 -3.48 -7.28 -4.83
N VAL A 136 -3.45 -7.62 -3.54
CA VAL A 136 -3.22 -6.72 -2.40
C VAL A 136 -1.95 -7.14 -1.67
N ASP A 137 -1.34 -6.18 -0.98
CA ASP A 137 -0.19 -6.44 -0.11
C ASP A 137 -0.61 -6.98 1.27
N GLU A 138 0.36 -7.29 2.10
CA GLU A 138 0.15 -7.79 3.47
C GLU A 138 -0.57 -6.79 4.40
N ASN A 139 -0.59 -5.51 4.03
CA ASN A 139 -1.22 -4.43 4.78
C ASN A 139 -2.62 -4.07 4.26
N GLY A 140 -3.09 -4.78 3.23
CA GLY A 140 -4.39 -4.59 2.62
C GLY A 140 -4.44 -3.49 1.54
N PHE A 141 -3.30 -2.91 1.12
CA PHE A 141 -3.25 -1.98 0.00
C PHE A 141 -3.12 -2.74 -1.32
N PHE A 142 -3.62 -2.15 -2.39
CA PHE A 142 -3.43 -2.74 -3.71
C PHE A 142 -1.95 -2.79 -4.10
N LEU A 143 -1.53 -3.93 -4.65
CA LEU A 143 -0.14 -4.17 -5.04
C LEU A 143 0.05 -3.93 -6.53
N GLU A 144 1.03 -3.10 -6.86
CA GLU A 144 1.42 -2.81 -8.25
C GLU A 144 2.04 -4.03 -8.94
N GLY A 145 1.99 -4.05 -10.27
CA GLY A 145 2.56 -5.13 -11.08
C GLY A 145 4.07 -5.30 -10.93
N HIS A 146 4.80 -4.20 -10.72
CA HIS A 146 6.22 -4.23 -10.37
C HIS A 146 6.67 -2.85 -9.86
N VAL A 147 7.31 -2.81 -8.70
CA VAL A 147 7.70 -1.58 -7.99
C VAL A 147 8.54 -0.60 -8.83
N LYS A 148 9.36 -1.07 -9.76
CA LYS A 148 10.20 -0.24 -10.63
C LYS A 148 9.71 -0.13 -12.07
N LEU A 149 9.20 -1.21 -12.64
CA LEU A 149 8.87 -1.30 -14.08
C LEU A 149 7.40 -0.98 -14.36
N LYS A 150 6.49 -1.34 -13.46
CA LYS A 150 5.04 -1.10 -13.56
C LYS A 150 4.51 -0.51 -12.24
N PRO A 151 4.98 0.68 -11.80
CA PRO A 151 4.66 1.21 -10.48
C PRO A 151 3.24 1.78 -10.36
N LEU A 152 2.57 2.02 -11.49
CA LEU A 152 1.21 2.56 -11.57
C LEU A 152 0.26 1.66 -12.35
N ASP A 153 0.70 0.46 -12.70
CA ASP A 153 -0.07 -0.54 -13.41
C ASP A 153 -0.25 -1.75 -12.48
N PHE A 154 -1.34 -2.45 -12.62
CA PHE A 154 -1.44 -3.82 -12.13
C PHE A 154 -0.74 -4.79 -13.09
N ALA A 155 -0.53 -6.02 -12.64
CA ALA A 155 -0.14 -7.11 -13.52
C ALA A 155 -1.24 -7.39 -14.57
N THR A 156 -2.50 -7.20 -14.21
CA THR A 156 -3.66 -7.25 -15.11
C THR A 156 -3.68 -6.00 -15.99
N ASP A 157 -3.72 -6.18 -17.31
CA ASP A 157 -3.71 -5.08 -18.25
C ASP A 157 -5.02 -4.29 -18.23
N GLY A 158 -4.92 -2.97 -18.50
CA GLY A 158 -6.05 -2.06 -18.53
C GLY A 158 -6.51 -1.54 -17.17
N ILE A 159 -5.88 -1.97 -16.08
CA ILE A 159 -6.14 -1.48 -14.73
C ILE A 159 -4.91 -0.76 -14.20
N PHE A 160 -5.13 0.42 -13.65
CA PHE A 160 -4.07 1.31 -13.18
C PHE A 160 -4.29 1.68 -11.72
N LEU A 161 -3.21 1.99 -11.02
CA LEU A 161 -3.18 2.18 -9.59
C LEU A 161 -2.50 3.49 -9.23
N CYS A 162 -3.06 4.27 -8.30
CA CYS A 162 -2.44 5.52 -7.84
C CYS A 162 -2.89 5.92 -6.44
N GLY A 163 -2.12 6.80 -5.81
CA GLY A 163 -2.45 7.43 -4.54
C GLY A 163 -2.54 6.46 -3.37
N SER A 164 -3.43 6.76 -2.43
CA SER A 164 -3.57 6.01 -1.18
C SER A 164 -4.23 4.63 -1.35
N ALA A 165 -4.68 4.28 -2.53
CA ALA A 165 -5.09 2.90 -2.85
C ALA A 165 -3.88 1.95 -2.89
N ARG A 166 -2.69 2.48 -3.25
CA ARG A 166 -1.44 1.72 -3.33
C ARG A 166 -0.68 1.66 -2.00
N PHE A 167 -0.56 2.79 -1.34
CA PHE A 167 0.05 2.94 0.00
C PHE A 167 -0.27 4.34 0.54
N PRO A 168 -0.05 4.61 1.83
CA PRO A 168 -0.23 5.96 2.37
C PRO A 168 0.58 7.00 1.58
N ALA A 169 -0.10 7.95 0.95
CA ALA A 169 0.50 8.99 0.11
C ALA A 169 -0.04 10.38 0.46
N ASN A 170 0.80 11.40 0.37
CA ASN A 170 0.37 12.78 0.51
C ASN A 170 -0.31 13.27 -0.78
N ILE A 171 -0.97 14.43 -0.71
CA ILE A 171 -1.73 15.00 -1.84
C ILE A 171 -0.84 15.21 -3.08
N ARG A 172 0.40 15.69 -2.90
CA ARG A 172 1.34 15.93 -4.00
C ARG A 172 1.73 14.63 -4.70
N GLU A 173 2.05 13.60 -3.92
CA GLU A 173 2.34 12.25 -4.44
C GLU A 173 1.12 11.66 -5.16
N THR A 174 -0.06 11.81 -4.57
CA THR A 174 -1.32 11.31 -5.14
C THR A 174 -1.61 11.97 -6.49
N ILE A 175 -1.43 13.30 -6.61
CA ILE A 175 -1.62 14.02 -7.88
C ILE A 175 -0.60 13.54 -8.92
N ALA A 176 0.68 13.44 -8.56
CA ALA A 176 1.73 12.97 -9.47
C ALA A 176 1.45 11.54 -9.96
N GLN A 177 1.04 10.65 -9.07
CA GLN A 177 0.67 9.28 -9.41
C GLN A 177 -0.61 9.24 -10.27
N GLY A 178 -1.61 10.06 -9.97
CA GLY A 178 -2.84 10.14 -10.77
C GLY A 178 -2.56 10.59 -12.21
N LEU A 179 -1.71 11.62 -12.41
CA LEU A 179 -1.28 12.05 -13.74
C LEU A 179 -0.49 10.94 -14.46
N GLY A 180 0.38 10.24 -13.74
CA GLY A 180 1.13 9.10 -14.27
C GLY A 180 0.21 7.95 -14.68
N ALA A 181 -0.77 7.58 -13.86
CA ALA A 181 -1.74 6.54 -14.17
C ALA A 181 -2.60 6.92 -15.40
N ALA A 182 -3.03 8.18 -15.50
CA ALA A 182 -3.75 8.68 -16.67
C ALA A 182 -2.89 8.61 -17.94
N ALA A 183 -1.62 8.98 -17.85
CA ALA A 183 -0.68 8.87 -18.98
C ALA A 183 -0.47 7.39 -19.39
N ARG A 184 -0.38 6.47 -18.43
CA ARG A 184 -0.30 5.03 -18.72
C ARG A 184 -1.58 4.53 -19.40
N ALA A 185 -2.75 4.91 -18.89
CA ALA A 185 -4.04 4.54 -19.46
C ALA A 185 -4.24 5.07 -20.90
N SER A 186 -3.67 6.23 -21.24
CA SER A 186 -3.77 6.80 -22.59
C SER A 186 -3.04 5.98 -23.65
N ILE A 187 -2.05 5.16 -23.27
CA ILE A 187 -1.29 4.33 -24.22
C ILE A 187 -2.18 3.33 -24.99
N PRO A 188 -2.90 2.41 -24.31
CA PRO A 188 -3.78 1.48 -25.02
C PRO A 188 -4.94 2.20 -25.71
N LEU A 189 -5.47 3.29 -25.12
CA LEU A 189 -6.54 4.07 -25.75
C LEU A 189 -6.10 4.72 -27.06
N SER A 190 -4.89 5.27 -27.12
CA SER A 190 -4.37 5.89 -28.36
C SER A 190 -4.02 4.87 -29.44
N LYS A 191 -3.61 3.65 -29.04
CA LYS A 191 -3.30 2.57 -29.97
C LYS A 191 -4.55 1.84 -30.49
N GLY A 192 -5.67 1.91 -29.77
CA GLY A 192 -6.90 1.20 -30.07
C GLY A 192 -6.79 -0.33 -29.95
N SER A 193 -5.67 -0.84 -29.46
CA SER A 193 -5.41 -2.27 -29.25
C SER A 193 -4.47 -2.52 -28.09
N VAL A 194 -4.59 -3.70 -27.48
CA VAL A 194 -3.68 -4.20 -26.45
C VAL A 194 -2.94 -5.40 -27.01
N VAL A 195 -1.63 -5.45 -26.85
CA VAL A 195 -0.82 -6.61 -27.22
C VAL A 195 -0.79 -7.55 -26.02
N VAL A 196 -1.28 -8.76 -26.19
CA VAL A 196 -1.23 -9.81 -25.16
C VAL A 196 0.16 -10.43 -25.15
N GLU A 197 0.72 -10.65 -23.97
CA GLU A 197 2.00 -11.33 -23.79
C GLU A 197 1.93 -12.75 -24.43
N PRO A 198 2.95 -13.16 -25.19
CA PRO A 198 2.95 -14.47 -25.83
C PRO A 198 3.19 -15.62 -24.85
N ILE A 199 3.72 -15.32 -23.66
CA ILE A 199 4.02 -16.30 -22.61
C ILE A 199 2.76 -16.50 -21.77
N ILE A 200 1.97 -17.49 -22.13
CA ILE A 200 0.73 -17.86 -21.44
C ILE A 200 0.70 -19.34 -21.11
N SER A 201 -0.15 -19.72 -20.17
CA SER A 201 -0.49 -21.13 -19.93
C SER A 201 -1.33 -21.69 -21.06
N VAL A 202 -1.09 -22.93 -21.40
CA VAL A 202 -1.87 -23.67 -22.40
C VAL A 202 -2.27 -25.04 -21.86
N LEU A 203 -3.43 -25.53 -22.25
CA LEU A 203 -3.83 -26.93 -22.05
C LEU A 203 -3.12 -27.79 -23.09
N ALA A 204 -1.94 -28.31 -22.71
CA ALA A 204 -1.08 -29.07 -23.60
C ALA A 204 -1.62 -30.51 -23.85
N ASP A 205 -2.26 -31.10 -22.85
CA ASP A 205 -2.86 -32.45 -22.95
C ASP A 205 -4.30 -32.42 -22.39
N GLU A 206 -5.25 -32.32 -23.31
CA GLU A 206 -6.66 -32.32 -22.95
C GLU A 206 -7.11 -33.66 -22.35
N ASP A 207 -6.55 -34.78 -22.80
CA ASP A 207 -6.96 -36.10 -22.33
C ASP A 207 -6.44 -36.36 -20.90
N ALA A 208 -5.30 -35.84 -20.55
CA ALA A 208 -4.77 -35.89 -19.18
C ALA A 208 -5.56 -34.97 -18.21
N CYS A 209 -6.16 -33.90 -18.69
CA CYS A 209 -6.92 -32.99 -17.83
C CYS A 209 -8.15 -33.68 -17.23
N ARG A 210 -8.27 -33.66 -15.90
CA ARG A 210 -9.39 -34.23 -15.13
C ARG A 210 -10.48 -33.22 -14.75
N GLY A 211 -10.33 -31.95 -15.11
CA GLY A 211 -11.29 -30.90 -14.73
C GLY A 211 -11.43 -30.71 -13.21
N CYS A 212 -10.38 -31.00 -12.43
CA CYS A 212 -10.43 -30.99 -10.97
C CYS A 212 -10.51 -29.57 -10.36
N GLY A 213 -10.18 -28.51 -11.12
CA GLY A 213 -10.28 -27.13 -10.71
C GLY A 213 -9.13 -26.61 -9.83
N LEU A 214 -8.12 -27.42 -9.50
CA LEU A 214 -7.00 -26.99 -8.64
C LEU A 214 -6.25 -25.80 -9.24
N CYS A 215 -5.96 -25.84 -10.55
CA CYS A 215 -5.30 -24.73 -11.26
C CYS A 215 -6.14 -23.45 -11.25
N VAL A 216 -7.47 -23.57 -11.29
CA VAL A 216 -8.40 -22.42 -11.19
C VAL A 216 -8.34 -21.79 -9.81
N ALA A 217 -8.41 -22.62 -8.76
CA ALA A 217 -8.37 -22.14 -7.37
C ALA A 217 -7.06 -21.44 -7.00
N LEU A 218 -5.94 -21.85 -7.61
CA LEU A 218 -4.60 -21.32 -7.31
C LEU A 218 -4.18 -20.18 -8.24
N CYS A 219 -4.93 -19.88 -9.30
CA CYS A 219 -4.56 -18.82 -10.22
C CYS A 219 -4.79 -17.43 -9.58
N PRO A 220 -3.72 -16.65 -9.30
CA PRO A 220 -3.87 -15.33 -8.66
C PRO A 220 -4.51 -14.29 -9.60
N TYR A 221 -4.55 -14.58 -10.91
CA TYR A 221 -5.10 -13.67 -11.92
C TYR A 221 -6.50 -14.11 -12.39
N GLY A 222 -7.04 -15.23 -11.89
CA GLY A 222 -8.31 -15.77 -12.34
C GLY A 222 -8.35 -16.05 -13.85
N ALA A 223 -7.21 -16.42 -14.43
CA ALA A 223 -7.03 -16.65 -15.87
C ALA A 223 -7.43 -18.07 -16.32
N LEU A 224 -8.05 -18.84 -15.44
CA LEU A 224 -8.44 -20.22 -15.71
C LEU A 224 -9.88 -20.45 -15.24
N GLU A 225 -10.63 -21.19 -16.04
CA GLU A 225 -11.99 -21.61 -15.70
C GLU A 225 -12.22 -23.05 -16.13
N ILE A 226 -13.27 -23.68 -15.60
CA ILE A 226 -13.66 -25.04 -16.01
C ILE A 226 -14.82 -24.93 -16.97
N GLU A 227 -14.65 -25.51 -18.13
CA GLU A 227 -15.68 -25.63 -19.16
C GLU A 227 -16.14 -27.09 -19.34
N GLU A 228 -17.41 -27.24 -19.69
CA GLU A 228 -17.96 -28.55 -20.13
C GLU A 228 -17.67 -28.72 -21.62
N THR A 229 -16.86 -29.70 -21.94
CA THR A 229 -16.55 -30.09 -23.34
C THR A 229 -17.15 -31.44 -23.70
N GLN A 230 -17.05 -31.84 -24.95
CA GLN A 230 -17.46 -33.19 -25.38
C GLN A 230 -16.67 -34.30 -24.67
N LYS A 231 -15.49 -34.00 -24.17
CA LYS A 231 -14.61 -34.90 -23.41
C LYS A 231 -14.76 -34.75 -21.88
N GLY A 232 -15.83 -34.08 -21.44
CA GLY A 232 -16.09 -33.78 -20.02
C GLY A 232 -15.52 -32.44 -19.57
N ARG A 233 -15.41 -32.25 -18.26
CA ARG A 233 -14.92 -31.03 -17.68
C ARG A 233 -13.44 -30.83 -17.97
N LYS A 234 -13.07 -29.69 -18.57
CA LYS A 234 -11.70 -29.34 -18.92
C LYS A 234 -11.39 -27.91 -18.45
N VAL A 235 -10.12 -27.64 -18.25
CA VAL A 235 -9.70 -26.26 -17.97
C VAL A 235 -9.62 -25.47 -19.28
N HIS A 236 -10.15 -24.25 -19.24
CA HIS A 236 -9.97 -23.24 -20.28
C HIS A 236 -9.06 -22.12 -19.78
N VAL A 237 -8.16 -21.64 -20.63
CA VAL A 237 -7.25 -20.54 -20.31
C VAL A 237 -7.78 -19.26 -20.94
N ILE A 238 -7.97 -18.22 -20.12
CA ILE A 238 -8.36 -16.88 -20.57
C ILE A 238 -7.07 -16.13 -20.89
N ASP A 239 -6.66 -16.14 -22.15
CA ASP A 239 -5.36 -15.62 -22.62
C ASP A 239 -5.08 -14.20 -22.15
N VAL A 240 -6.07 -13.30 -22.28
CA VAL A 240 -5.95 -11.88 -21.90
C VAL A 240 -5.72 -11.66 -20.39
N ALA A 241 -6.13 -12.62 -19.56
CA ALA A 241 -5.94 -12.57 -18.11
C ALA A 241 -4.67 -13.29 -17.67
N CYS A 242 -4.14 -14.22 -18.48
CA CYS A 242 -2.96 -15.00 -18.14
C CYS A 242 -1.69 -14.14 -18.15
N LYS A 243 -0.85 -14.32 -17.11
CA LYS A 243 0.44 -13.63 -16.96
C LYS A 243 1.66 -14.58 -17.02
N GLY A 244 1.44 -15.79 -17.45
CA GLY A 244 2.52 -16.76 -17.66
C GLY A 244 3.32 -17.12 -16.39
N CYS A 245 2.73 -16.95 -15.20
CA CYS A 245 3.45 -17.15 -13.93
C CYS A 245 3.80 -18.62 -13.61
N GLY A 246 3.21 -19.59 -14.33
CA GLY A 246 3.53 -21.02 -14.24
C GLY A 246 2.89 -21.78 -13.07
N VAL A 247 2.22 -21.12 -12.12
CA VAL A 247 1.63 -21.77 -10.94
C VAL A 247 0.70 -22.93 -11.31
N CYS A 248 -0.14 -22.75 -12.34
CA CYS A 248 -1.08 -23.77 -12.80
C CYS A 248 -0.39 -24.99 -13.40
N ALA A 249 0.69 -24.81 -14.18
CA ALA A 249 1.47 -25.91 -14.74
C ALA A 249 2.23 -26.66 -13.64
N ALA A 250 2.87 -25.95 -12.73
CA ALA A 250 3.62 -26.54 -11.61
C ALA A 250 2.72 -27.32 -10.64
N THR A 251 1.46 -26.93 -10.47
CA THR A 251 0.51 -27.59 -9.56
C THR A 251 -0.31 -28.71 -10.22
N CYS A 252 -0.28 -28.81 -11.53
CA CYS A 252 -1.04 -29.85 -12.25
C CYS A 252 -0.40 -31.23 -12.10
N TYR A 253 -0.89 -32.03 -11.18
CA TYR A 253 -0.39 -33.39 -10.95
C TYR A 253 -0.62 -34.37 -12.13
N GLN A 254 -1.41 -33.97 -13.14
CA GLN A 254 -1.57 -34.69 -14.39
C GLN A 254 -0.68 -34.14 -15.52
N HIS A 255 0.11 -33.08 -15.25
CA HIS A 255 0.95 -32.40 -16.27
C HIS A 255 0.19 -31.98 -17.54
N ALA A 256 -1.11 -31.69 -17.39
CA ALA A 256 -1.98 -31.34 -18.52
C ALA A 256 -1.77 -29.88 -18.99
N LEU A 257 -1.17 -29.04 -18.18
CA LEU A 257 -0.90 -27.63 -18.46
C LEU A 257 0.60 -27.40 -18.66
N SER A 258 0.95 -26.60 -19.64
CA SER A 258 2.31 -26.09 -19.86
C SER A 258 2.31 -24.58 -20.04
N ILE A 259 3.47 -23.98 -20.11
CA ILE A 259 3.66 -22.55 -20.40
C ILE A 259 4.32 -22.41 -21.77
N ASN A 260 3.72 -21.61 -22.64
CA ASN A 260 4.34 -21.28 -23.92
C ASN A 260 5.74 -20.69 -23.70
N SER A 261 6.68 -21.11 -24.54
CA SER A 261 8.09 -20.71 -24.49
C SER A 261 8.90 -21.28 -23.30
N PHE A 262 8.31 -22.19 -22.51
CA PHE A 262 8.97 -22.88 -21.40
C PHE A 262 8.60 -24.38 -21.38
N THR A 263 8.65 -25.02 -22.55
CA THR A 263 8.52 -26.49 -22.62
C THR A 263 9.83 -27.17 -22.20
N ASP A 264 9.76 -28.44 -21.81
CA ASP A 264 10.91 -29.20 -21.38
C ASP A 264 12.01 -29.20 -22.45
N GLU A 265 11.65 -29.36 -23.74
CA GLU A 265 12.58 -29.34 -24.86
C GLU A 265 13.24 -27.96 -25.04
N GLN A 266 12.50 -26.89 -24.79
CA GLN A 266 13.05 -25.52 -24.87
C GLN A 266 13.99 -25.23 -23.72
N ILE A 267 13.70 -25.74 -22.53
CA ILE A 267 14.54 -25.59 -21.34
C ILE A 267 15.82 -26.42 -21.53
N ASP A 268 15.69 -27.66 -21.98
CA ASP A 268 16.85 -28.54 -22.26
C ASP A 268 17.77 -27.94 -23.31
N ALA A 269 17.22 -27.39 -24.40
CA ALA A 269 18.02 -26.71 -25.43
C ALA A 269 18.77 -25.49 -24.88
N GLN A 270 18.18 -24.75 -23.92
CA GLN A 270 18.84 -23.61 -23.27
C GLN A 270 19.97 -24.10 -22.35
N ILE A 271 19.78 -25.20 -21.63
CA ILE A 271 20.80 -25.80 -20.75
C ILE A 271 21.97 -26.31 -21.60
N GLU A 272 21.69 -27.02 -22.68
CA GLU A 272 22.70 -27.51 -23.61
C GLU A 272 23.53 -26.36 -24.20
N ALA A 273 22.88 -25.32 -24.68
CA ALA A 273 23.54 -24.13 -25.24
C ALA A 273 24.37 -23.34 -24.21
N PHE A 274 24.13 -23.53 -22.91
CA PHE A 274 24.89 -22.88 -21.85
C PHE A 274 26.15 -23.72 -21.48
N LEU A 275 26.14 -25.01 -21.77
CA LEU A 275 27.25 -25.93 -21.45
C LEU A 275 28.27 -26.03 -22.57
N ASP A 276 27.96 -25.59 -23.78
CA ASP A 276 28.88 -25.46 -24.93
C ASP A 276 29.68 -24.12 -24.86
#